data_06f5b06a83694db792138d2d23adbd13
#
_entry.id   06f5b06a83694db792138d2d23adbd13
#
_cell.length_a   1.000
_cell.length_b   1.000
_cell.length_c   1.000
_cell.angle_alpha   90.00
_cell.angle_beta   90.00
_cell.angle_gamma   90.00
#
_symmetry.space_group_name_H-M   'P 1'
#
loop_
_entity.id
_entity.type
_entity.pdbx_description
1 polymer ?
#
loop_
_entity_poly.entity_id
_entity_poly.type
_entity_poly.pdbx_seq_one_letter_code
_entity_poly.pdbx_strand_id
1 'polypeptide(L)'
;MRLCSIASGSSGNCIYVGSEATHLLVDVGISGKKAEAGLNSLGLTGRDLDGILVTHEHMDHVAGLGVMARKYEVPIYATTGTLEEIQKMGNLGRINPALFREVKEDVKLTIKDLTVNPMKISHDAAQPVGYRIAYGDKKVGICTDLGVYNDYTVECLKGMDALLLEANHDVKMLQVGPYPYYLKQRILGARGHLSNENSGKLLCRILHDKLQAIVLGHLSKENNLPELAYEAVRMEITMGENPYRAEDFRMMVADRSNVSPVINIA
;
A
#
# COMPACT_ATOMS: atom_id res chain seq x y z
N MET A 1 3.26 10.48 -14.12
CA MET A 1 3.53 9.42 -13.10
C MET A 1 2.39 8.41 -13.16
N ARG A 2 2.63 7.12 -12.90
CA ARG A 2 1.62 6.04 -12.99
C ARG A 2 1.50 5.32 -11.66
N LEU A 3 0.27 5.01 -11.25
CA LEU A 3 -0.06 4.15 -10.10
C LEU A 3 -0.96 3.01 -10.59
N CYS A 4 -0.69 1.78 -10.17
CA CYS A 4 -1.53 0.63 -10.47
C CYS A 4 -1.46 -0.41 -9.35
N SER A 5 -2.60 -0.84 -8.83
CA SER A 5 -2.65 -2.02 -7.96
C SER A 5 -2.65 -3.28 -8.81
N ILE A 6 -1.61 -4.08 -8.72
CA ILE A 6 -1.54 -5.42 -9.34
C ILE A 6 -2.38 -6.41 -8.51
N ALA A 7 -2.34 -6.26 -7.19
CA ALA A 7 -3.18 -6.94 -6.23
C ALA A 7 -3.19 -6.15 -4.92
N SER A 8 -4.33 -6.12 -4.22
CA SER A 8 -4.39 -5.50 -2.90
C SER A 8 -5.43 -6.15 -2.00
N GLY A 9 -5.00 -6.66 -0.87
CA GLY A 9 -5.85 -7.28 0.15
C GLY A 9 -5.04 -8.15 1.11
N SER A 10 -5.68 -8.59 2.18
CA SER A 10 -5.10 -9.44 3.22
C SER A 10 -4.56 -10.81 2.74
N SER A 11 -4.61 -11.08 1.45
CA SER A 11 -4.05 -12.29 0.82
C SER A 11 -2.85 -12.02 -0.07
N GLY A 12 -2.48 -10.76 -0.27
CA GLY A 12 -1.29 -10.35 -1.00
C GLY A 12 -1.42 -8.96 -1.62
N ASN A 13 -0.38 -8.17 -1.44
CA ASN A 13 -0.26 -6.81 -1.94
C ASN A 13 0.89 -6.72 -2.94
N CYS A 14 0.66 -6.01 -4.03
CA CYS A 14 1.67 -5.70 -5.03
C CYS A 14 1.22 -4.47 -5.81
N ILE A 15 1.85 -3.35 -5.56
CA ILE A 15 1.46 -2.06 -6.14
C ILE A 15 2.59 -1.54 -7.02
N TYR A 16 2.28 -1.19 -8.26
CA TYR A 16 3.22 -0.55 -9.17
C TYR A 16 3.13 0.97 -9.07
N VAL A 17 4.28 1.61 -8.99
CA VAL A 17 4.45 3.07 -9.13
C VAL A 17 5.61 3.33 -10.08
N GLY A 18 5.44 4.23 -11.05
CA GLY A 18 6.54 4.54 -11.97
C GLY A 18 6.38 5.85 -12.71
N SER A 19 7.50 6.30 -13.26
CA SER A 19 7.60 7.33 -14.30
C SER A 19 7.74 6.67 -15.68
N GLU A 20 8.26 7.40 -16.67
CA GLU A 20 8.68 6.82 -17.94
C GLU A 20 10.04 6.10 -17.82
N ALA A 21 10.88 6.52 -16.86
CA ALA A 21 12.25 6.05 -16.71
C ALA A 21 12.49 5.16 -15.50
N THR A 22 11.56 5.15 -14.53
CA THR A 22 11.71 4.41 -13.27
C THR A 22 10.48 3.59 -12.96
N HIS A 23 10.69 2.32 -12.60
CA HIS A 23 9.63 1.36 -12.31
C HIS A 23 9.85 0.72 -10.95
N LEU A 24 8.92 0.93 -10.02
CA LEU A 24 8.98 0.40 -8.66
C LEU A 24 7.77 -0.50 -8.37
N LEU A 25 8.00 -1.55 -7.60
CA LEU A 25 6.94 -2.23 -6.88
C LEU A 25 6.96 -1.81 -5.42
N VAL A 26 5.80 -1.61 -4.83
CA VAL A 26 5.61 -1.54 -3.38
C VAL A 26 4.97 -2.86 -2.98
N ASP A 27 5.73 -3.63 -2.23
CA ASP A 27 5.46 -5.01 -1.84
C ASP A 27 5.36 -6.02 -3.00
N VAL A 28 5.60 -7.29 -2.69
CA VAL A 28 5.37 -8.45 -3.55
C VAL A 28 4.79 -9.57 -2.70
N GLY A 29 3.60 -9.34 -2.15
CA GLY A 29 2.88 -10.30 -1.30
C GLY A 29 2.13 -11.38 -2.07
N ILE A 30 2.18 -11.34 -3.40
CA ILE A 30 1.65 -12.36 -4.30
C ILE A 30 2.78 -13.19 -4.89
N SER A 31 2.48 -14.35 -5.50
CA SER A 31 3.53 -15.16 -6.13
C SER A 31 4.29 -14.38 -7.21
N GLY A 32 5.59 -14.64 -7.37
CA GLY A 32 6.41 -13.99 -8.41
C GLY A 32 5.82 -14.14 -9.81
N LYS A 33 5.15 -15.28 -10.11
CA LYS A 33 4.43 -15.48 -11.39
C LYS A 33 3.28 -14.48 -11.57
N LYS A 34 2.50 -14.22 -10.50
CA LYS A 34 1.40 -13.24 -10.55
C LYS A 34 1.94 -11.81 -10.65
N ALA A 35 3.00 -11.49 -9.92
CA ALA A 35 3.65 -10.18 -10.00
C ALA A 35 4.18 -9.90 -11.43
N GLU A 36 4.82 -10.90 -12.04
CA GLU A 36 5.29 -10.82 -13.43
C GLU A 36 4.14 -10.67 -14.43
N ALA A 37 3.06 -11.44 -14.27
CA ALA A 37 1.87 -11.29 -15.11
C ALA A 37 1.25 -9.89 -14.99
N GLY A 38 1.22 -9.32 -13.77
CA GLY A 38 0.79 -7.95 -13.54
C GLY A 38 1.68 -6.92 -14.25
N LEU A 39 3.00 -7.05 -14.14
CA LEU A 39 3.94 -6.20 -14.88
C LEU A 39 3.74 -6.31 -16.40
N ASN A 40 3.56 -7.52 -16.91
CA ASN A 40 3.33 -7.75 -18.35
C ASN A 40 2.06 -7.05 -18.84
N SER A 41 1.00 -6.97 -18.03
CA SER A 41 -0.22 -6.22 -18.39
C SER A 41 0.01 -4.71 -18.47
N LEU A 42 1.08 -4.21 -17.85
CA LEU A 42 1.54 -2.83 -17.93
C LEU A 42 2.55 -2.59 -19.05
N GLY A 43 2.87 -3.62 -19.86
CA GLY A 43 3.90 -3.59 -20.89
C GLY A 43 5.33 -3.67 -20.34
N LEU A 44 5.48 -4.14 -19.09
CA LEU A 44 6.75 -4.22 -18.38
C LEU A 44 7.09 -5.68 -18.03
N THR A 45 8.35 -5.92 -17.70
CA THR A 45 8.86 -7.18 -17.16
C THR A 45 9.57 -6.93 -15.83
N GLY A 46 9.90 -7.98 -15.11
CA GLY A 46 10.70 -7.83 -13.89
C GLY A 46 12.12 -7.27 -14.14
N ARG A 47 12.60 -7.27 -15.38
CA ARG A 47 13.90 -6.67 -15.75
C ARG A 47 13.86 -5.15 -15.84
N ASP A 48 12.67 -4.59 -16.00
CA ASP A 48 12.47 -3.14 -16.08
C ASP A 48 12.37 -2.51 -14.68
N LEU A 49 12.30 -3.35 -13.62
CA LEU A 49 12.20 -2.86 -12.24
C LEU A 49 13.52 -2.27 -11.75
N ASP A 50 13.44 -1.09 -11.18
CA ASP A 50 14.55 -0.38 -10.53
C ASP A 50 14.60 -0.62 -9.02
N GLY A 51 13.52 -1.17 -8.45
CA GLY A 51 13.47 -1.50 -7.04
C GLY A 51 12.14 -2.08 -6.59
N ILE A 52 12.20 -2.78 -5.47
CA ILE A 52 11.05 -3.22 -4.70
C ILE A 52 11.14 -2.52 -3.35
N LEU A 53 10.15 -1.69 -3.04
CA LEU A 53 9.97 -1.06 -1.73
C LEU A 53 9.14 -2.02 -0.87
N VAL A 54 9.60 -2.39 0.29
CA VAL A 54 8.86 -3.27 1.21
C VAL A 54 8.36 -2.46 2.39
N THR A 55 7.06 -2.52 2.62
CA THR A 55 6.42 -1.80 3.74
C THR A 55 6.74 -2.45 5.08
N HIS A 56 6.64 -3.77 5.15
CA HIS A 56 6.95 -4.60 6.30
C HIS A 56 7.03 -6.09 5.93
N GLU A 57 7.42 -6.94 6.87
CA GLU A 57 7.80 -8.33 6.64
C GLU A 57 6.65 -9.35 6.59
N HIS A 58 5.38 -8.98 6.77
CA HIS A 58 4.29 -9.94 6.73
C HIS A 58 4.17 -10.65 5.37
N MET A 59 3.73 -11.90 5.39
CA MET A 59 3.72 -12.77 4.20
C MET A 59 2.90 -12.21 3.03
N ASP A 60 1.82 -11.53 3.30
CA ASP A 60 0.98 -10.87 2.29
C ASP A 60 1.63 -9.59 1.71
N HIS A 61 2.87 -9.27 2.11
CA HIS A 61 3.72 -8.22 1.54
C HIS A 61 5.01 -8.75 0.92
N VAL A 62 5.47 -9.95 1.31
CA VAL A 62 6.79 -10.45 0.88
C VAL A 62 6.79 -11.84 0.23
N ALA A 63 5.65 -12.54 0.11
CA ALA A 63 5.60 -13.95 -0.34
C ALA A 63 6.33 -14.21 -1.67
N GLY A 64 6.27 -13.28 -2.61
CA GLY A 64 6.95 -13.38 -3.92
C GLY A 64 8.32 -12.73 -3.98
N LEU A 65 8.72 -12.00 -2.93
CA LEU A 65 9.92 -11.17 -2.93
C LEU A 65 11.19 -11.96 -3.29
N GLY A 66 11.39 -13.12 -2.66
CA GLY A 66 12.57 -13.94 -2.91
C GLY A 66 12.65 -14.47 -4.34
N VAL A 67 11.50 -14.76 -4.97
CA VAL A 67 11.43 -15.19 -6.38
C VAL A 67 11.83 -14.04 -7.31
N MET A 68 11.25 -12.86 -7.11
CA MET A 68 11.56 -11.67 -7.92
C MET A 68 13.03 -11.27 -7.76
N ALA A 69 13.53 -11.24 -6.52
CA ALA A 69 14.93 -10.91 -6.24
C ALA A 69 15.91 -11.84 -6.94
N ARG A 70 15.70 -13.16 -6.87
CA ARG A 70 16.60 -14.14 -7.51
C ARG A 70 16.53 -14.12 -9.03
N LYS A 71 15.32 -13.90 -9.59
CA LYS A 71 15.12 -13.98 -11.05
C LYS A 71 15.63 -12.73 -11.77
N TYR A 72 15.53 -11.57 -11.13
CA TYR A 72 15.76 -10.28 -11.77
C TYR A 72 16.85 -9.43 -11.12
N GLU A 73 17.39 -9.88 -9.98
CA GLU A 73 18.42 -9.16 -9.21
C GLU A 73 18.01 -7.72 -8.83
N VAL A 74 16.69 -7.53 -8.59
CA VAL A 74 16.11 -6.21 -8.27
C VAL A 74 16.52 -5.79 -6.86
N PRO A 75 16.99 -4.55 -6.64
CA PRO A 75 17.24 -4.01 -5.31
C PRO A 75 15.98 -3.98 -4.44
N ILE A 76 16.13 -4.33 -3.17
CA ILE A 76 15.05 -4.37 -2.17
C ILE A 76 15.31 -3.27 -1.15
N TYR A 77 14.38 -2.34 -1.04
CA TYR A 77 14.43 -1.21 -0.12
C TYR A 77 13.47 -1.43 1.03
N ALA A 78 13.96 -1.48 2.25
CA ALA A 78 13.13 -1.58 3.45
C ALA A 78 13.86 -0.97 4.67
N THR A 79 13.13 -0.77 5.76
CA THR A 79 13.72 -0.38 7.04
C THR A 79 14.61 -1.47 7.60
N THR A 80 15.54 -1.12 8.49
CA THR A 80 16.46 -2.07 9.11
C THR A 80 15.73 -3.23 9.78
N GLY A 81 14.70 -2.93 10.59
CA GLY A 81 13.91 -3.97 11.27
C GLY A 81 13.22 -4.92 10.31
N THR A 82 12.62 -4.38 9.24
CA THR A 82 11.99 -5.19 8.16
C THR A 82 13.03 -6.07 7.44
N LEU A 83 14.22 -5.54 7.11
CA LEU A 83 15.29 -6.31 6.48
C LEU A 83 15.81 -7.44 7.36
N GLU A 84 15.96 -7.20 8.66
CA GLU A 84 16.40 -8.22 9.63
C GLU A 84 15.38 -9.37 9.71
N GLU A 85 14.10 -9.07 9.74
CA GLU A 85 13.06 -10.11 9.76
C GLU A 85 12.97 -10.87 8.43
N ILE A 86 13.04 -10.20 7.28
CA ILE A 86 13.08 -10.84 5.96
C ILE A 86 14.26 -11.83 5.85
N GLN A 87 15.44 -11.48 6.38
CA GLN A 87 16.60 -12.35 6.33
C GLN A 87 16.45 -13.62 7.19
N LYS A 88 15.62 -13.58 8.23
CA LYS A 88 15.29 -14.75 9.08
C LYS A 88 14.26 -15.67 8.43
N MET A 89 13.54 -15.21 7.41
CA MET A 89 12.47 -15.95 6.75
C MET A 89 12.99 -17.02 5.80
N GLY A 90 13.06 -18.28 6.25
CA GLY A 90 13.52 -19.41 5.42
C GLY A 90 12.61 -19.72 4.20
N ASN A 91 11.33 -19.40 4.28
CA ASN A 91 10.32 -19.65 3.23
C ASN A 91 10.47 -18.74 1.99
N LEU A 92 11.17 -17.60 2.09
CA LEU A 92 11.47 -16.74 0.93
C LEU A 92 12.63 -17.32 0.08
N GLY A 93 13.34 -18.33 0.58
CA GLY A 93 14.57 -18.85 0.00
C GLY A 93 15.73 -17.83 0.14
N ARG A 94 16.91 -18.23 -0.28
CA ARG A 94 18.10 -17.37 -0.15
C ARG A 94 18.01 -16.16 -1.08
N ILE A 95 18.06 -14.98 -0.53
CA ILE A 95 18.17 -13.69 -1.24
C ILE A 95 19.63 -13.23 -1.13
N ASN A 96 20.20 -12.71 -2.23
CA ASN A 96 21.55 -12.15 -2.21
C ASN A 96 21.58 -10.89 -1.31
N PRO A 97 22.39 -10.85 -0.23
CA PRO A 97 22.42 -9.69 0.66
C PRO A 97 22.84 -8.38 -0.05
N ALA A 98 23.56 -8.48 -1.16
CA ALA A 98 23.95 -7.30 -1.95
C ALA A 98 22.76 -6.58 -2.60
N LEU A 99 21.55 -7.17 -2.61
CA LEU A 99 20.34 -6.53 -3.12
C LEU A 99 19.64 -5.66 -2.06
N PHE A 100 19.91 -5.85 -0.78
CA PHE A 100 19.27 -5.09 0.28
C PHE A 100 19.78 -3.65 0.35
N ARG A 101 18.86 -2.73 0.49
CA ARG A 101 19.08 -1.29 0.64
C ARG A 101 18.28 -0.80 1.83
N GLU A 102 18.97 -0.35 2.86
CA GLU A 102 18.31 0.23 4.03
C GLU A 102 17.69 1.58 3.69
N VAL A 103 16.44 1.78 4.14
CA VAL A 103 15.76 3.07 4.15
C VAL A 103 15.43 3.47 5.60
N LYS A 104 15.30 4.77 5.83
CA LYS A 104 14.96 5.31 7.14
C LYS A 104 13.68 6.10 7.07
N GLU A 105 12.85 5.97 8.11
CA GLU A 105 11.63 6.75 8.29
C GLU A 105 11.94 8.24 8.13
N ASP A 106 11.11 8.96 7.39
CA ASP A 106 11.20 10.40 7.11
C ASP A 106 12.48 10.87 6.39
N VAL A 107 13.36 9.95 5.99
CA VAL A 107 14.55 10.27 5.20
C VAL A 107 14.28 9.96 3.73
N LYS A 108 14.30 11.00 2.91
CA LYS A 108 14.12 10.88 1.46
C LYS A 108 15.30 10.18 0.81
N LEU A 109 15.01 9.32 -0.14
CA LEU A 109 15.99 8.74 -1.06
C LEU A 109 15.54 8.94 -2.50
N THR A 110 16.49 8.92 -3.43
CA THR A 110 16.23 9.05 -4.86
C THR A 110 16.54 7.73 -5.54
N ILE A 111 15.60 7.25 -6.36
CA ILE A 111 15.79 6.10 -7.25
C ILE A 111 15.56 6.65 -8.67
N LYS A 112 16.64 6.85 -9.42
CA LYS A 112 16.65 7.55 -10.72
C LYS A 112 15.91 8.91 -10.63
N ASP A 113 14.74 9.04 -11.23
CA ASP A 113 13.94 10.28 -11.26
C ASP A 113 12.81 10.33 -10.23
N LEU A 114 12.64 9.27 -9.41
CA LEU A 114 11.66 9.23 -8.33
C LEU A 114 12.30 9.54 -6.98
N THR A 115 11.64 10.40 -6.20
CA THR A 115 11.97 10.61 -4.79
C THR A 115 11.02 9.78 -3.94
N VAL A 116 11.57 8.89 -3.13
CA VAL A 116 10.84 8.01 -2.20
C VAL A 116 11.03 8.52 -0.78
N ASN A 117 9.95 8.62 -0.02
CA ASN A 117 10.00 9.03 1.38
C ASN A 117 9.18 8.04 2.23
N PRO A 118 9.84 7.15 2.98
CA PRO A 118 9.15 6.25 3.90
C PRO A 118 8.52 7.03 5.05
N MET A 119 7.28 6.73 5.40
CA MET A 119 6.58 7.32 6.55
C MET A 119 6.25 6.22 7.55
N LYS A 120 6.44 6.48 8.83
CA LYS A 120 6.10 5.56 9.90
C LYS A 120 4.58 5.29 9.94
N ILE A 121 4.21 4.03 10.10
CA ILE A 121 2.82 3.63 10.31
C ILE A 121 2.67 2.83 11.61
N SER A 122 1.45 2.77 12.14
CA SER A 122 1.16 1.98 13.34
C SER A 122 0.67 0.60 12.93
N HIS A 123 1.56 -0.40 12.99
CA HIS A 123 1.26 -1.79 12.69
C HIS A 123 2.07 -2.76 13.55
N ASP A 124 1.65 -4.02 13.65
CA ASP A 124 2.30 -5.05 14.47
C ASP A 124 3.42 -5.80 13.72
N ALA A 125 4.33 -5.02 13.13
CA ALA A 125 5.52 -5.47 12.44
C ALA A 125 6.79 -4.88 13.07
N ALA A 126 7.97 -5.30 12.62
CA ALA A 126 9.24 -4.90 13.23
C ALA A 126 9.52 -3.40 13.11
N GLN A 127 9.40 -2.85 11.89
CA GLN A 127 9.58 -1.42 11.62
C GLN A 127 8.78 -1.01 10.37
N PRO A 128 7.44 -1.01 10.47
CA PRO A 128 6.55 -0.84 9.32
C PRO A 128 6.50 0.60 8.82
N VAL A 129 6.46 0.77 7.49
CA VAL A 129 6.36 2.07 6.83
C VAL A 129 5.33 2.05 5.70
N GLY A 130 4.67 3.19 5.46
CA GLY A 130 4.07 3.51 4.17
C GLY A 130 5.04 4.31 3.31
N TYR A 131 4.69 4.55 2.06
CA TYR A 131 5.56 5.28 1.13
C TYR A 131 4.87 6.47 0.49
N ARG A 132 5.58 7.59 0.46
CA ARG A 132 5.26 8.76 -0.36
C ARG A 132 6.28 8.81 -1.49
N ILE A 133 5.81 8.79 -2.74
CA ILE A 133 6.67 8.73 -3.92
C ILE A 133 6.36 9.94 -4.78
N ALA A 134 7.39 10.67 -5.17
CA ALA A 134 7.24 11.89 -5.96
C ALA A 134 8.03 11.83 -7.28
N TYR A 135 7.45 12.41 -8.32
CA TYR A 135 8.06 12.67 -9.62
C TYR A 135 7.83 14.13 -9.99
N GLY A 136 8.86 14.97 -9.89
CA GLY A 136 8.70 16.40 -10.01
C GLY A 136 7.74 16.94 -8.92
N ASP A 137 6.64 17.57 -9.35
CA ASP A 137 5.59 18.08 -8.48
C ASP A 137 4.49 17.06 -8.16
N LYS A 138 4.46 15.91 -8.83
CA LYS A 138 3.45 14.86 -8.65
C LYS A 138 3.79 13.93 -7.50
N LYS A 139 2.79 13.54 -6.69
CA LYS A 139 2.99 12.76 -5.47
C LYS A 139 1.95 11.65 -5.33
N VAL A 140 2.41 10.46 -5.01
CA VAL A 140 1.58 9.30 -4.68
C VAL A 140 1.85 8.86 -3.25
N GLY A 141 0.79 8.62 -2.48
CA GLY A 141 0.85 7.99 -1.17
C GLY A 141 0.38 6.54 -1.23
N ILE A 142 1.12 5.63 -0.59
CA ILE A 142 0.71 4.24 -0.39
C ILE A 142 0.77 3.96 1.09
N CYS A 143 -0.39 3.66 1.69
CA CYS A 143 -0.54 3.44 3.12
C CYS A 143 -1.53 2.30 3.37
N THR A 144 -1.01 1.10 3.50
CA THR A 144 -1.70 -0.11 3.93
C THR A 144 -1.27 -0.46 5.36
N ASP A 145 -1.99 -1.34 6.02
CA ASP A 145 -1.64 -1.85 7.34
C ASP A 145 -1.50 -0.75 8.40
N LEU A 146 -2.47 0.14 8.41
CA LEU A 146 -2.53 1.27 9.31
C LEU A 146 -3.56 1.03 10.43
N GLY A 147 -3.11 0.67 11.61
CA GLY A 147 -4.02 0.43 12.75
C GLY A 147 -4.72 1.71 13.22
N VAL A 148 -3.97 2.75 13.49
CA VAL A 148 -4.49 4.09 13.83
C VAL A 148 -3.67 5.16 13.13
N TYR A 149 -4.32 6.28 12.83
CA TYR A 149 -3.64 7.46 12.32
C TYR A 149 -3.63 8.59 13.35
N ASN A 150 -2.69 9.50 13.24
CA ASN A 150 -2.55 10.69 14.06
C ASN A 150 -2.20 11.90 13.18
N ASP A 151 -1.91 13.05 13.78
CA ASP A 151 -1.58 14.26 13.03
C ASP A 151 -0.32 14.10 12.15
N TYR A 152 0.66 13.33 12.59
CA TYR A 152 1.82 12.99 11.75
C TYR A 152 1.40 12.26 10.46
N THR A 153 0.53 11.23 10.58
CA THR A 153 0.01 10.49 9.41
C THR A 153 -0.73 11.43 8.46
N VAL A 154 -1.59 12.29 9.02
CA VAL A 154 -2.33 13.29 8.24
C VAL A 154 -1.38 14.22 7.50
N GLU A 155 -0.39 14.80 8.18
CA GLU A 155 0.59 15.70 7.54
C GLU A 155 1.43 14.98 6.47
N CYS A 156 1.75 13.70 6.68
CA CYS A 156 2.44 12.90 5.68
C CYS A 156 1.60 12.67 4.40
N LEU A 157 0.30 12.49 4.53
CA LEU A 157 -0.58 12.18 3.40
C LEU A 157 -1.23 13.41 2.75
N LYS A 158 -1.10 14.60 3.35
CA LYS A 158 -1.56 15.84 2.72
C LYS A 158 -0.81 16.14 1.42
N GLY A 159 -1.55 16.68 0.45
CA GLY A 159 -1.00 17.15 -0.82
C GLY A 159 -0.52 16.03 -1.75
N MET A 160 -1.07 14.82 -1.62
CA MET A 160 -0.88 13.72 -2.57
C MET A 160 -1.82 13.90 -3.77
N ASP A 161 -1.32 13.70 -4.99
CA ASP A 161 -2.16 13.72 -6.20
C ASP A 161 -2.93 12.40 -6.38
N ALA A 162 -2.43 11.30 -5.85
CA ALA A 162 -3.15 10.03 -5.77
C ALA A 162 -2.79 9.28 -4.48
N LEU A 163 -3.74 8.52 -3.96
CA LEU A 163 -3.58 7.72 -2.75
C LEU A 163 -4.02 6.28 -2.98
N LEU A 164 -3.23 5.31 -2.51
CA LEU A 164 -3.71 3.98 -2.18
C LEU A 164 -3.74 3.90 -0.65
N LEU A 165 -4.96 3.84 -0.10
CA LEU A 165 -5.22 3.87 1.33
C LEU A 165 -5.97 2.62 1.77
N GLU A 166 -5.62 2.09 2.93
CA GLU A 166 -6.32 0.95 3.53
C GLU A 166 -7.79 1.27 3.82
N ALA A 167 -8.66 0.31 3.47
CA ALA A 167 -10.04 0.20 3.95
C ALA A 167 -10.28 -1.30 4.27
N ASN A 168 -9.74 -1.76 5.40
CA ASN A 168 -9.57 -3.19 5.63
C ASN A 168 -10.88 -3.90 5.92
N HIS A 169 -11.70 -3.40 6.83
CA HIS A 169 -12.87 -4.12 7.30
C HIS A 169 -14.07 -3.23 7.59
N ASP A 170 -15.25 -3.79 7.41
CA ASP A 170 -16.48 -3.31 8.01
C ASP A 170 -16.51 -3.75 9.49
N VAL A 171 -16.72 -2.81 10.40
CA VAL A 171 -16.66 -3.07 11.83
C VAL A 171 -17.72 -4.09 12.28
N LYS A 172 -18.93 -4.02 11.72
CA LYS A 172 -20.03 -4.94 12.07
C LYS A 172 -19.77 -6.34 11.54
N MET A 173 -19.33 -6.46 10.28
CA MET A 173 -18.92 -7.76 9.72
C MET A 173 -17.82 -8.41 10.55
N LEU A 174 -16.80 -7.65 10.95
CA LEU A 174 -15.73 -8.16 11.79
C LEU A 174 -16.26 -8.62 13.18
N GLN A 175 -17.12 -7.83 13.81
CA GLN A 175 -17.68 -8.16 15.12
C GLN A 175 -18.51 -9.45 15.11
N VAL A 176 -19.36 -9.65 14.10
CA VAL A 176 -20.23 -10.82 14.00
C VAL A 176 -19.61 -11.99 13.22
N GLY A 177 -18.53 -11.73 12.47
CA GLY A 177 -17.86 -12.68 11.59
C GLY A 177 -17.21 -13.87 12.34
N PRO A 178 -16.69 -14.85 11.59
CA PRO A 178 -16.23 -16.13 12.15
C PRO A 178 -14.87 -16.06 12.87
N TYR A 179 -14.15 -14.93 12.80
CA TYR A 179 -12.84 -14.83 13.41
C TYR A 179 -12.88 -14.99 14.92
N PRO A 180 -11.90 -15.69 15.53
CA PRO A 180 -11.81 -15.81 16.97
C PRO A 180 -11.60 -14.45 17.64
N TYR A 181 -12.05 -14.31 18.89
CA TYR A 181 -12.06 -13.04 19.61
C TYR A 181 -10.70 -12.34 19.64
N TYR A 182 -9.61 -13.07 19.90
CA TYR A 182 -8.27 -12.49 19.93
C TYR A 182 -7.86 -11.85 18.59
N LEU A 183 -8.26 -12.46 17.45
CA LEU A 183 -7.96 -11.91 16.13
C LEU A 183 -8.79 -10.65 15.84
N LYS A 184 -10.06 -10.64 16.25
CA LYS A 184 -10.89 -9.42 16.17
C LYS A 184 -10.27 -8.28 16.97
N GLN A 185 -9.80 -8.55 18.20
CA GLN A 185 -9.12 -7.55 19.04
C GLN A 185 -7.79 -7.05 18.41
N ARG A 186 -7.02 -7.95 17.79
CA ARG A 186 -5.82 -7.58 17.06
C ARG A 186 -6.14 -6.63 15.88
N ILE A 187 -7.15 -6.97 15.08
CA ILE A 187 -7.55 -6.17 13.90
C ILE A 187 -8.06 -4.80 14.32
N LEU A 188 -8.90 -4.72 15.36
CA LEU A 188 -9.45 -3.47 15.89
C LEU A 188 -8.45 -2.66 16.72
N GLY A 189 -7.34 -3.24 17.09
CA GLY A 189 -6.32 -2.62 17.94
C GLY A 189 -5.55 -1.49 17.25
N ALA A 190 -4.86 -0.69 18.05
CA ALA A 190 -4.08 0.45 17.56
C ALA A 190 -2.96 0.07 16.57
N ARG A 191 -2.53 -1.18 16.57
CA ARG A 191 -1.54 -1.74 15.64
C ARG A 191 -2.15 -2.74 14.65
N GLY A 192 -3.47 -2.73 14.50
CA GLY A 192 -4.22 -3.58 13.57
C GLY A 192 -4.39 -2.92 12.20
N HIS A 193 -5.66 -2.67 11.81
CA HIS A 193 -6.01 -2.16 10.49
C HIS A 193 -7.10 -1.10 10.56
N LEU A 194 -7.10 -0.15 9.61
CA LEU A 194 -8.17 0.84 9.46
C LEU A 194 -9.47 0.18 9.01
N SER A 195 -10.56 0.49 9.73
CA SER A 195 -11.91 0.21 9.23
C SER A 195 -12.27 1.11 8.04
N ASN A 196 -13.31 0.73 7.31
CA ASN A 196 -13.83 1.54 6.21
C ASN A 196 -14.15 2.98 6.66
N GLU A 197 -14.83 3.13 7.80
CA GLU A 197 -15.20 4.43 8.35
C GLU A 197 -13.97 5.26 8.75
N ASN A 198 -12.98 4.64 9.39
CA ASN A 198 -11.76 5.35 9.77
C ASN A 198 -10.92 5.76 8.56
N SER A 199 -10.94 4.98 7.48
CA SER A 199 -10.35 5.37 6.20
C SER A 199 -11.03 6.63 5.64
N GLY A 200 -12.37 6.66 5.62
CA GLY A 200 -13.13 7.84 5.21
C GLY A 200 -12.85 9.07 6.07
N LYS A 201 -12.79 8.91 7.40
CA LYS A 201 -12.44 10.00 8.32
C LYS A 201 -11.02 10.53 8.11
N LEU A 202 -10.04 9.67 7.83
CA LEU A 202 -8.71 10.09 7.47
C LEU A 202 -8.72 10.88 6.16
N LEU A 203 -9.45 10.40 5.14
CA LEU A 203 -9.61 11.11 3.88
C LEU A 203 -10.18 12.51 4.09
N CYS A 204 -11.23 12.70 4.90
CA CYS A 204 -11.80 14.02 5.19
C CYS A 204 -10.76 15.03 5.68
N ARG A 205 -9.67 14.57 6.30
CA ARG A 205 -8.60 15.44 6.80
C ARG A 205 -7.53 15.81 5.78
N ILE A 206 -7.47 15.10 4.64
CA ILE A 206 -6.40 15.22 3.65
C ILE A 206 -6.89 15.52 2.23
N LEU A 207 -8.22 15.54 1.99
CA LEU A 207 -8.81 15.93 0.71
C LEU A 207 -8.39 17.35 0.32
N HIS A 208 -8.19 17.58 -0.98
CA HIS A 208 -7.89 18.88 -1.57
C HIS A 208 -8.14 18.85 -3.09
N ASP A 209 -8.29 20.02 -3.72
CA ASP A 209 -8.69 20.18 -5.13
C ASP A 209 -7.78 19.48 -6.17
N LYS A 210 -6.54 19.20 -5.80
CA LYS A 210 -5.57 18.55 -6.72
C LYS A 210 -5.51 17.04 -6.58
N LEU A 211 -6.24 16.43 -5.64
CA LEU A 211 -6.29 14.99 -5.48
C LEU A 211 -7.05 14.36 -6.64
N GLN A 212 -6.37 13.63 -7.51
CA GLN A 212 -6.90 13.09 -8.76
C GLN A 212 -7.52 11.70 -8.60
N ALA A 213 -7.02 10.90 -7.64
CA ALA A 213 -7.52 9.54 -7.45
C ALA A 213 -7.34 9.02 -6.02
N ILE A 214 -8.33 8.26 -5.57
CA ILE A 214 -8.33 7.51 -4.32
C ILE A 214 -8.54 6.03 -4.65
N VAL A 215 -7.60 5.19 -4.24
CA VAL A 215 -7.70 3.73 -4.37
C VAL A 215 -7.85 3.16 -2.96
N LEU A 216 -9.00 2.60 -2.65
CA LEU A 216 -9.21 1.86 -1.41
C LEU A 216 -8.62 0.47 -1.57
N GLY A 217 -7.69 0.09 -0.71
CA GLY A 217 -6.95 -1.16 -0.81
C GLY A 217 -6.92 -1.94 0.49
N HIS A 218 -6.20 -3.06 0.44
CA HIS A 218 -5.96 -3.96 1.57
C HIS A 218 -7.25 -4.47 2.28
N LEU A 219 -8.29 -4.79 1.49
CA LEU A 219 -9.56 -5.27 2.02
C LEU A 219 -9.42 -6.67 2.62
N SER A 220 -10.01 -6.87 3.80
CA SER A 220 -10.18 -8.19 4.41
C SER A 220 -11.03 -9.08 3.51
N LYS A 221 -10.65 -10.35 3.38
CA LYS A 221 -11.41 -11.31 2.60
C LYS A 221 -12.73 -11.69 3.26
N GLU A 222 -12.71 -11.82 4.59
CA GLU A 222 -13.83 -12.38 5.34
C GLU A 222 -14.70 -11.28 6.00
N ASN A 223 -14.16 -10.06 6.17
CA ASN A 223 -14.82 -9.02 6.95
C ASN A 223 -15.03 -7.72 6.15
N ASN A 224 -15.03 -7.81 4.82
CA ASN A 224 -15.33 -6.68 3.94
C ASN A 224 -15.85 -7.12 2.58
N LEU A 225 -16.53 -6.20 1.92
CA LEU A 225 -16.92 -6.29 0.52
C LEU A 225 -16.51 -5.00 -0.19
N PRO A 226 -16.11 -5.03 -1.46
CA PRO A 226 -15.73 -3.83 -2.21
C PRO A 226 -16.79 -2.74 -2.16
N GLU A 227 -18.06 -3.11 -2.30
CA GLU A 227 -19.19 -2.19 -2.29
C GLU A 227 -19.38 -1.55 -0.91
N LEU A 228 -19.19 -2.31 0.18
CA LEU A 228 -19.29 -1.78 1.54
C LEU A 228 -18.14 -0.81 1.84
N ALA A 229 -16.91 -1.16 1.43
CA ALA A 229 -15.76 -0.27 1.60
C ALA A 229 -15.97 1.05 0.84
N TYR A 230 -16.40 0.96 -0.41
CA TYR A 230 -16.69 2.13 -1.24
C TYR A 230 -17.76 3.03 -0.63
N GLU A 231 -18.93 2.45 -0.28
CA GLU A 231 -20.06 3.22 0.25
C GLU A 231 -19.78 3.80 1.63
N ALA A 232 -19.10 3.07 2.53
CA ALA A 232 -18.73 3.61 3.84
C ALA A 232 -17.82 4.84 3.71
N VAL A 233 -16.78 4.74 2.87
CA VAL A 233 -15.87 5.88 2.61
C VAL A 233 -16.59 7.02 1.92
N ARG A 234 -17.45 6.72 0.92
CA ARG A 234 -18.28 7.73 0.24
C ARG A 234 -19.16 8.51 1.21
N MET A 235 -19.80 7.80 2.14
CA MET A 235 -20.66 8.43 3.15
C MET A 235 -19.84 9.32 4.10
N GLU A 236 -18.69 8.84 4.60
CA GLU A 236 -17.83 9.63 5.50
C GLU A 236 -17.35 10.92 4.82
N ILE A 237 -16.95 10.87 3.54
CA ILE A 237 -16.54 12.07 2.78
C ILE A 237 -17.72 13.03 2.60
N THR A 238 -18.89 12.51 2.19
CA THR A 238 -20.06 13.35 1.82
C THR A 238 -20.73 13.98 3.05
N MET A 239 -20.69 13.28 4.20
CA MET A 239 -21.34 13.73 5.45
C MET A 239 -20.35 14.33 6.45
N GLY A 240 -19.04 14.22 6.20
CA GLY A 240 -18.00 14.72 7.08
C GLY A 240 -17.87 16.25 7.07
N GLU A 241 -17.18 16.80 8.06
CA GLU A 241 -16.88 18.24 8.16
C GLU A 241 -15.76 18.64 7.17
N ASN A 242 -16.08 18.64 5.89
CA ASN A 242 -15.20 19.06 4.80
C ASN A 242 -16.03 19.64 3.65
N PRO A 243 -15.46 20.43 2.73
CA PRO A 243 -16.21 21.06 1.64
C PRO A 243 -16.49 20.13 0.45
N TYR A 244 -16.02 18.89 0.49
CA TYR A 244 -16.04 17.96 -0.64
C TYR A 244 -17.18 16.94 -0.57
N ARG A 245 -17.48 16.36 -1.74
CA ARG A 245 -18.29 15.15 -1.90
C ARG A 245 -17.44 14.05 -2.53
N ALA A 246 -17.80 12.81 -2.32
CA ALA A 246 -17.04 11.70 -2.88
C ALA A 246 -16.98 11.73 -4.43
N GLU A 247 -18.02 12.27 -5.07
CA GLU A 247 -18.14 12.44 -6.52
C GLU A 247 -17.13 13.46 -7.10
N ASP A 248 -16.53 14.31 -6.26
CA ASP A 248 -15.48 15.23 -6.68
C ASP A 248 -14.15 14.51 -7.00
N PHE A 249 -14.03 13.24 -6.59
CA PHE A 249 -12.80 12.46 -6.73
C PHE A 249 -13.04 11.16 -7.51
N ARG A 250 -12.04 10.76 -8.31
CA ARG A 250 -12.00 9.42 -8.88
C ARG A 250 -11.68 8.41 -7.78
N MET A 251 -12.71 7.86 -7.14
CA MET A 251 -12.57 6.85 -6.11
C MET A 251 -12.83 5.44 -6.66
N MET A 252 -12.01 4.47 -6.30
CA MET A 252 -12.15 3.07 -6.71
C MET A 252 -11.65 2.13 -5.61
N VAL A 253 -12.08 0.88 -5.66
CA VAL A 253 -11.55 -0.19 -4.80
C VAL A 253 -10.59 -1.04 -5.62
N ALA A 254 -9.41 -1.31 -5.07
CA ALA A 254 -8.45 -2.20 -5.69
C ALA A 254 -8.94 -3.65 -5.65
N ASP A 255 -8.78 -4.37 -6.76
CA ASP A 255 -9.10 -5.80 -6.81
C ASP A 255 -8.06 -6.60 -6.01
N ARG A 256 -8.52 -7.65 -5.34
CA ARG A 256 -7.67 -8.54 -4.54
C ARG A 256 -6.67 -9.32 -5.39
N SER A 257 -7.04 -9.70 -6.61
CA SER A 257 -6.33 -10.69 -7.42
C SER A 257 -6.10 -10.27 -8.87
N ASN A 258 -6.79 -9.23 -9.33
CA ASN A 258 -6.72 -8.72 -10.69
C ASN A 258 -6.05 -7.34 -10.72
N VAL A 259 -5.41 -7.07 -11.83
CA VAL A 259 -4.76 -5.77 -12.06
C VAL A 259 -5.84 -4.69 -12.20
N SER A 260 -5.78 -3.67 -11.37
CA SER A 260 -6.67 -2.51 -11.44
C SER A 260 -6.32 -1.61 -12.64
N PRO A 261 -7.25 -0.77 -13.11
CA PRO A 261 -6.93 0.22 -14.13
C PRO A 261 -5.75 1.11 -13.71
N VAL A 262 -4.88 1.41 -14.67
CA VAL A 262 -3.75 2.34 -14.45
C VAL A 262 -4.29 3.75 -14.20
N ILE A 263 -3.76 4.39 -13.18
CA ILE A 263 -4.01 5.79 -12.86
C ILE A 263 -2.82 6.59 -13.39
N ASN A 264 -3.07 7.41 -14.39
CA ASN A 264 -2.10 8.38 -14.89
C ASN A 264 -2.27 9.69 -14.12
N ILE A 265 -1.24 10.12 -13.43
CA ILE A 265 -1.21 11.33 -12.63
C ILE A 265 -0.56 12.42 -13.48
N ALA A 266 -1.40 13.36 -13.87
CA ALA A 266 -1.06 14.44 -14.80
C ALA A 266 -0.41 15.63 -14.11
#